data_895de6cf83345d04d2e4b53ae2d4258b
#
_entry.id   895de6cf83345d04d2e4b53ae2d4258b
#
_cell.length_a   1.000
_cell.length_b   1.000
_cell.length_c   1.000
_cell.angle_alpha   90.00
_cell.angle_beta   90.00
_cell.angle_gamma   90.00
#
_symmetry.space_group_name_H-M   'P 1'
#
loop_
_entity.id
_entity.type
_entity.pdbx_description
1 polymer ?
#
loop_
_entity_poly.entity_id
_entity_poly.type
_entity_poly.pdbx_seq_one_letter_code
_entity_poly.pdbx_strand_id
1 'polypeptide(L)'
;IVVWTTALMHPDRVSTVVSLNVPYRGWCSGFPSIDYMTKDETLRNRFGYVLYFQEVGRAEKAFARSPSDWLRRSYLGITADTEFQSDEEFAVYVEAFTEGGIAGPINYYRNIDANLEATAHLKDAPVTQPTLMVTAEFDPVLPASLAEGMERWVPDLTVAHVEGSGHWTQQEQPDRVNELLTGFLA
;
A
#
# COMPACT_ATOMS: atom_id res chain seq x y z
N ILE A 1 -0.71 3.50 4.35
CA ILE A 1 -0.88 4.96 4.44
C ILE A 1 -1.72 5.31 5.66
N VAL A 2 -2.97 4.85 5.73
CA VAL A 2 -3.89 5.19 6.84
C VAL A 2 -3.28 4.91 8.22
N VAL A 3 -2.58 3.78 8.39
CA VAL A 3 -1.97 3.39 9.67
C VAL A 3 -0.98 4.45 10.19
N TRP A 4 -0.14 5.01 9.33
CA TRP A 4 0.83 6.04 9.71
C TRP A 4 0.16 7.34 10.13
N THR A 5 -0.83 7.79 9.36
CA THR A 5 -1.61 8.98 9.70
C THR A 5 -2.34 8.80 11.03
N THR A 6 -2.96 7.62 11.26
CA THR A 6 -3.67 7.34 12.50
C THR A 6 -2.72 7.33 13.71
N ALA A 7 -1.55 6.71 13.59
CA ALA A 7 -0.56 6.67 14.66
C ALA A 7 -0.05 8.06 15.04
N LEU A 8 0.13 8.94 14.06
CA LEU A 8 0.60 10.31 14.28
C LEU A 8 -0.47 11.25 14.80
N MET A 9 -1.70 11.14 14.31
CA MET A 9 -2.80 12.01 14.72
C MET A 9 -3.44 11.58 16.05
N HIS A 10 -3.35 10.31 16.38
CA HIS A 10 -4.00 9.74 17.57
C HIS A 10 -3.04 8.80 18.33
N PRO A 11 -1.87 9.31 18.77
CA PRO A 11 -0.85 8.48 19.40
C PRO A 11 -1.31 7.83 20.71
N ASP A 12 -2.28 8.42 21.38
CA ASP A 12 -2.92 7.90 22.61
C ASP A 12 -3.90 6.73 22.35
N ARG A 13 -4.28 6.52 21.09
CA ARG A 13 -5.21 5.49 20.66
C ARG A 13 -4.55 4.31 19.93
N VAL A 14 -3.28 4.43 19.62
CA VAL A 14 -2.50 3.43 18.89
C VAL A 14 -1.36 2.95 19.77
N SER A 15 -1.44 1.72 20.24
CA SER A 15 -0.38 1.10 21.07
C SER A 15 0.76 0.56 20.23
N THR A 16 0.48 0.09 19.02
CA THR A 16 1.42 -0.64 18.16
C THR A 16 1.08 -0.41 16.69
N VAL A 17 2.07 -0.38 15.84
CA VAL A 17 1.89 -0.22 14.38
C VAL A 17 2.43 -1.43 13.64
N VAL A 18 1.67 -1.96 12.71
CA VAL A 18 2.16 -2.95 11.74
C VAL A 18 1.87 -2.43 10.32
N SER A 19 2.87 -2.44 9.47
CA SER A 19 2.72 -2.10 8.06
C SER A 19 3.35 -3.16 7.18
N LEU A 20 2.59 -3.62 6.18
CA LEU A 20 3.07 -4.51 5.14
C LEU A 20 3.36 -3.68 3.89
N ASN A 21 4.55 -3.81 3.36
CA ASN A 21 5.10 -3.23 2.14
C ASN A 21 5.19 -1.70 2.09
N VAL A 22 4.34 -0.96 2.83
CA VAL A 22 4.29 0.52 2.77
C VAL A 22 5.14 1.13 3.89
N PRO A 23 6.37 1.59 3.63
CA PRO A 23 7.22 2.19 4.65
C PRO A 23 6.77 3.61 5.00
N TYR A 24 7.08 4.04 6.22
CA TYR A 24 6.99 5.45 6.60
C TYR A 24 8.29 6.18 6.24
N ARG A 25 8.17 7.26 5.49
CA ARG A 25 9.30 8.07 5.03
C ARG A 25 9.14 9.55 5.39
N GLY A 26 8.57 9.81 6.57
CA GLY A 26 8.31 11.18 7.03
C GLY A 26 7.08 11.83 6.37
N TRP A 27 6.25 11.09 5.65
CA TRP A 27 5.08 11.59 4.94
C TRP A 27 3.86 10.71 5.23
N CYS A 28 2.78 11.32 5.68
CA CYS A 28 1.55 10.58 5.96
C CYS A 28 0.86 10.04 4.69
N SER A 29 1.01 10.70 3.55
CA SER A 29 0.37 10.27 2.30
C SER A 29 0.92 8.98 1.72
N GLY A 30 2.14 8.58 2.09
CA GLY A 30 2.86 7.45 1.50
C GLY A 30 3.32 7.68 0.05
N PHE A 31 2.89 8.77 -0.57
CA PHE A 31 3.23 9.17 -1.94
C PHE A 31 3.74 10.62 -1.99
N PRO A 32 4.64 10.96 -2.89
CA PRO A 32 4.94 12.34 -3.25
C PRO A 32 3.75 12.98 -3.97
N SER A 33 3.76 14.29 -4.16
CA SER A 33 2.69 14.99 -4.88
C SER A 33 2.54 14.51 -6.32
N ILE A 34 1.35 14.66 -6.88
CA ILE A 34 1.06 14.29 -8.28
C ILE A 34 1.96 15.06 -9.24
N ASP A 35 2.19 16.35 -8.99
CA ASP A 35 3.10 17.17 -9.79
C ASP A 35 4.54 16.61 -9.80
N TYR A 36 5.06 16.23 -8.61
CA TYR A 36 6.40 15.65 -8.52
C TYR A 36 6.49 14.29 -9.22
N MET A 37 5.50 13.39 -9.00
CA MET A 37 5.44 12.10 -9.72
C MET A 37 5.41 12.27 -11.24
N THR A 38 4.73 13.29 -11.74
CA THR A 38 4.64 13.55 -13.19
C THR A 38 5.98 13.98 -13.78
N LYS A 39 6.79 14.73 -13.03
CA LYS A 39 8.08 15.27 -13.49
C LYS A 39 9.25 14.29 -13.34
N ASP A 40 9.21 13.42 -12.37
CA ASP A 40 10.25 12.41 -12.12
C ASP A 40 9.99 11.15 -12.94
N GLU A 41 10.92 10.79 -13.83
CA GLU A 41 10.76 9.65 -14.73
C GLU A 41 10.66 8.31 -13.99
N THR A 42 11.45 8.12 -12.92
CA THR A 42 11.45 6.89 -12.13
C THR A 42 10.11 6.71 -11.42
N LEU A 43 9.61 7.77 -10.81
CA LEU A 43 8.32 7.74 -10.11
C LEU A 43 7.15 7.60 -11.10
N ARG A 44 7.21 8.28 -12.24
CA ARG A 44 6.21 8.16 -13.30
C ARG A 44 6.10 6.73 -13.82
N ASN A 45 7.23 6.05 -14.00
CA ASN A 45 7.24 4.65 -14.42
C ASN A 45 6.72 3.71 -13.33
N ARG A 46 7.10 3.93 -12.08
CA ARG A 46 6.67 3.12 -10.93
C ARG A 46 5.19 3.33 -10.57
N PHE A 47 4.73 4.57 -10.55
CA PHE A 47 3.39 4.97 -10.11
C PHE A 47 2.50 5.45 -11.25
N GLY A 48 2.73 4.99 -12.48
CA GLY A 48 1.93 5.35 -13.64
C GLY A 48 0.43 5.08 -13.47
N TYR A 49 0.06 4.04 -12.72
CA TYR A 49 -1.32 3.75 -12.38
C TYR A 49 -1.96 4.83 -11.50
N VAL A 50 -1.20 5.45 -10.58
CA VAL A 50 -1.67 6.57 -9.76
C VAL A 50 -2.02 7.76 -10.65
N LEU A 51 -1.15 8.09 -11.62
CA LEU A 51 -1.38 9.17 -12.58
C LEU A 51 -2.58 8.86 -13.48
N TYR A 52 -2.72 7.60 -13.92
CA TYR A 52 -3.87 7.14 -14.69
C TYR A 52 -5.20 7.34 -13.94
N PHE A 53 -5.20 7.13 -12.62
CA PHE A 53 -6.40 7.27 -11.79
C PHE A 53 -6.83 8.72 -11.54
N GLN A 54 -5.96 9.71 -11.81
CA GLN A 54 -6.33 11.12 -11.63
C GLN A 54 -7.43 11.57 -12.58
N GLU A 55 -7.53 10.98 -13.79
CA GLU A 55 -8.61 11.28 -14.73
C GLU A 55 -9.91 10.60 -14.30
N VAL A 56 -10.84 11.41 -13.77
CA VAL A 56 -12.13 10.91 -13.26
C VAL A 56 -12.94 10.24 -14.37
N GLY A 57 -13.43 9.03 -14.09
CA GLY A 57 -14.23 8.26 -15.02
C GLY A 57 -13.44 7.39 -15.99
N ARG A 58 -12.13 7.58 -16.15
CA ARG A 58 -11.31 6.82 -17.09
C ARG A 58 -11.16 5.36 -16.66
N ALA A 59 -10.72 5.15 -15.44
CA ALA A 59 -10.56 3.81 -14.88
C ALA A 59 -11.91 3.12 -14.66
N GLU A 60 -12.92 3.86 -14.20
CA GLU A 60 -14.26 3.37 -14.00
C GLU A 60 -14.90 2.86 -15.32
N LYS A 61 -14.72 3.58 -16.43
CA LYS A 61 -15.16 3.15 -17.75
C LYS A 61 -14.40 1.92 -18.25
N ALA A 62 -13.10 1.85 -17.98
CA ALA A 62 -12.30 0.69 -18.35
C ALA A 62 -12.72 -0.56 -17.55
N PHE A 63 -12.92 -0.41 -16.24
CA PHE A 63 -13.42 -1.46 -15.37
C PHE A 63 -14.80 -1.98 -15.80
N ALA A 64 -15.76 -1.07 -16.06
CA ALA A 64 -17.13 -1.44 -16.45
C ALA A 64 -17.21 -2.26 -17.74
N ARG A 65 -16.22 -2.19 -18.62
CA ARG A 65 -16.18 -2.98 -19.86
C ARG A 65 -15.86 -4.45 -19.61
N SER A 66 -14.98 -4.74 -18.67
CA SER A 66 -14.55 -6.10 -18.31
C SER A 66 -13.99 -6.11 -16.88
N PRO A 67 -14.85 -6.19 -15.84
CA PRO A 67 -14.42 -6.16 -14.45
C PRO A 67 -13.38 -7.22 -14.10
N SER A 68 -13.61 -8.47 -14.51
CA SER A 68 -12.71 -9.59 -14.24
C SER A 68 -11.33 -9.37 -14.86
N ASP A 69 -11.24 -9.02 -16.16
CA ASP A 69 -9.94 -8.79 -16.82
C ASP A 69 -9.20 -7.60 -16.24
N TRP A 70 -9.94 -6.55 -15.86
CA TRP A 70 -9.35 -5.36 -15.26
C TRP A 70 -8.74 -5.68 -13.89
N LEU A 71 -9.47 -6.38 -13.03
CA LEU A 71 -9.00 -6.82 -11.71
C LEU A 71 -7.83 -7.79 -11.85
N ARG A 72 -7.94 -8.78 -12.72
CA ARG A 72 -6.87 -9.76 -12.93
C ARG A 72 -5.55 -9.09 -13.31
N ARG A 73 -5.58 -8.16 -14.25
CA ARG A 73 -4.37 -7.39 -14.64
C ARG A 73 -3.83 -6.52 -13.53
N SER A 74 -4.71 -5.85 -12.78
CA SER A 74 -4.32 -4.94 -11.70
C SER A 74 -3.81 -5.69 -10.47
N TYR A 75 -4.32 -6.90 -10.24
CA TYR A 75 -4.06 -7.69 -9.04
C TYR A 75 -2.88 -8.65 -9.25
N LEU A 76 -2.91 -9.46 -10.30
CA LEU A 76 -1.88 -10.48 -10.55
C LEU A 76 -0.60 -9.90 -11.18
N GLY A 77 -0.64 -8.71 -11.74
CA GLY A 77 0.54 -8.08 -12.35
C GLY A 77 1.63 -7.65 -11.36
N ILE A 78 1.39 -7.77 -10.05
CA ILE A 78 2.28 -7.34 -8.97
C ILE A 78 2.49 -8.41 -7.90
N THR A 79 2.15 -9.67 -8.20
CA THR A 79 2.36 -10.82 -7.32
C THR A 79 3.68 -11.52 -7.65
N ALA A 80 4.24 -12.25 -6.69
CA ALA A 80 5.34 -13.18 -6.94
C ALA A 80 4.84 -14.50 -7.53
N ASP A 81 3.66 -14.93 -7.08
CA ASP A 81 2.98 -16.15 -7.54
C ASP A 81 1.57 -15.80 -8.03
N THR A 82 1.25 -16.20 -9.25
CA THR A 82 -0.08 -16.00 -9.84
C THR A 82 -1.12 -17.03 -9.42
N GLU A 83 -0.67 -18.10 -8.74
CA GLU A 83 -1.53 -19.19 -8.26
C GLU A 83 -1.87 -19.07 -6.76
N PHE A 84 -1.48 -17.97 -6.10
CA PHE A 84 -1.76 -17.77 -4.69
C PHE A 84 -3.27 -17.68 -4.37
N GLN A 85 -4.11 -17.54 -5.36
CA GLN A 85 -5.56 -17.38 -5.25
C GLN A 85 -6.28 -18.26 -6.27
N SER A 86 -7.27 -19.04 -5.82
CA SER A 86 -8.13 -19.84 -6.70
C SER A 86 -9.07 -18.97 -7.55
N ASP A 87 -9.61 -19.52 -8.60
CA ASP A 87 -10.61 -18.84 -9.44
C ASP A 87 -11.90 -18.53 -8.65
N GLU A 88 -12.29 -19.40 -7.72
CA GLU A 88 -13.44 -19.20 -6.83
C GLU A 88 -13.22 -18.01 -5.88
N GLU A 89 -12.04 -17.91 -5.26
CA GLU A 89 -11.68 -16.76 -4.42
C GLU A 89 -11.60 -15.47 -5.22
N PHE A 90 -11.02 -15.52 -6.42
CA PHE A 90 -10.97 -14.35 -7.30
C PHE A 90 -12.36 -13.90 -7.74
N ALA A 91 -13.30 -14.82 -7.96
CA ALA A 91 -14.69 -14.48 -8.32
C ALA A 91 -15.37 -13.63 -7.22
N VAL A 92 -15.07 -13.87 -5.95
CA VAL A 92 -15.60 -13.05 -4.84
C VAL A 92 -15.17 -11.58 -4.97
N TYR A 93 -13.91 -11.34 -5.35
CA TYR A 93 -13.44 -9.96 -5.60
C TYR A 93 -14.15 -9.34 -6.81
N VAL A 94 -14.30 -10.10 -7.90
CA VAL A 94 -15.00 -9.61 -9.09
C VAL A 94 -16.43 -9.21 -8.75
N GLU A 95 -17.15 -10.03 -8.00
CA GLU A 95 -18.52 -9.73 -7.55
C GLU A 95 -18.55 -8.47 -6.69
N ALA A 96 -17.75 -8.42 -5.63
CA ALA A 96 -17.71 -7.29 -4.69
C ALA A 96 -17.40 -5.96 -5.39
N PHE A 97 -16.42 -5.94 -6.29
CA PHE A 97 -16.07 -4.74 -7.04
C PHE A 97 -17.07 -4.40 -8.15
N THR A 98 -17.79 -5.39 -8.70
CA THR A 98 -18.85 -5.14 -9.67
C THR A 98 -20.04 -4.48 -9.00
N GLU A 99 -20.39 -4.90 -7.79
CA GLU A 99 -21.48 -4.31 -7.00
C GLU A 99 -21.10 -2.97 -6.39
N GLY A 100 -19.92 -2.90 -5.75
CA GLY A 100 -19.46 -1.71 -5.03
C GLY A 100 -18.83 -0.62 -5.92
N GLY A 101 -18.42 -0.99 -7.13
CA GLY A 101 -17.64 -0.12 -8.03
C GLY A 101 -16.20 0.10 -7.56
N ILE A 102 -15.38 0.69 -8.43
CA ILE A 102 -13.96 0.97 -8.14
C ILE A 102 -13.68 2.43 -7.79
N ALA A 103 -14.68 3.31 -7.83
CA ALA A 103 -14.48 4.74 -7.56
C ALA A 103 -13.98 4.99 -6.13
N GLY A 104 -14.51 4.29 -5.13
CA GLY A 104 -14.07 4.38 -3.74
C GLY A 104 -12.59 4.06 -3.57
N PRO A 105 -12.12 2.86 -3.93
CA PRO A 105 -10.70 2.50 -3.91
C PRO A 105 -9.80 3.46 -4.69
N ILE A 106 -10.20 3.90 -5.88
CA ILE A 106 -9.41 4.84 -6.70
C ILE A 106 -9.29 6.22 -6.04
N ASN A 107 -10.30 6.66 -5.31
CA ASN A 107 -10.28 7.96 -4.64
C ASN A 107 -9.18 8.07 -3.57
N TYR A 108 -8.64 6.98 -3.03
CA TYR A 108 -7.43 7.02 -2.20
C TYR A 108 -6.26 7.67 -2.94
N TYR A 109 -6.11 7.40 -4.23
CA TYR A 109 -5.05 7.97 -5.07
C TYR A 109 -5.38 9.40 -5.54
N ARG A 110 -6.66 9.73 -5.74
CA ARG A 110 -7.10 11.08 -6.14
C ARG A 110 -6.95 12.10 -5.02
N ASN A 111 -6.93 11.65 -3.77
CA ASN A 111 -6.79 12.52 -2.60
C ASN A 111 -5.33 12.69 -2.13
N ILE A 112 -4.32 12.23 -2.89
CA ILE A 112 -2.91 12.30 -2.49
C ILE A 112 -2.50 13.75 -2.16
N ASP A 113 -2.73 14.70 -3.05
CA ASP A 113 -2.32 16.10 -2.85
C ASP A 113 -3.12 16.76 -1.71
N ALA A 114 -4.42 16.51 -1.62
CA ALA A 114 -5.25 16.98 -0.51
C ALA A 114 -4.79 16.40 0.85
N ASN A 115 -4.42 15.11 0.86
CA ASN A 115 -3.89 14.48 2.07
C ASN A 115 -2.50 15.03 2.45
N LEU A 116 -1.64 15.31 1.47
CA LEU A 116 -0.34 15.97 1.73
C LEU A 116 -0.52 17.34 2.36
N GLU A 117 -1.44 18.14 1.85
CA GLU A 117 -1.77 19.46 2.40
C GLU A 117 -2.33 19.35 3.82
N ALA A 118 -3.33 18.51 4.02
CA ALA A 118 -3.98 18.32 5.31
C ALA A 118 -3.02 17.79 6.40
N THR A 119 -2.02 17.00 6.03
CA THR A 119 -1.04 16.40 6.95
C THR A 119 0.33 17.06 6.90
N ALA A 120 0.47 18.22 6.26
CA ALA A 120 1.76 18.92 6.11
C ALA A 120 2.43 19.22 7.46
N HIS A 121 1.64 19.49 8.50
CA HIS A 121 2.10 19.73 9.87
C HIS A 121 2.71 18.49 10.55
N LEU A 122 2.48 17.29 10.01
CA LEU A 122 3.03 16.01 10.49
C LEU A 122 4.27 15.57 9.71
N LYS A 123 4.74 16.40 8.78
CA LYS A 123 5.94 16.06 8.01
C LYS A 123 7.13 15.84 8.96
N ASP A 124 7.85 14.76 8.71
CA ASP A 124 9.01 14.31 9.51
C ASP A 124 8.72 14.05 11.00
N ALA A 125 7.43 14.00 11.40
CA ALA A 125 7.05 13.64 12.75
C ALA A 125 7.43 12.17 13.06
N PRO A 126 7.98 11.88 14.25
CA PRO A 126 8.35 10.52 14.61
C PRO A 126 7.11 9.68 14.97
N VAL A 127 7.07 8.44 14.49
CA VAL A 127 6.15 7.42 14.95
C VAL A 127 6.78 6.74 16.17
N THR A 128 6.26 6.99 17.34
CA THR A 128 6.86 6.58 18.62
C THR A 128 6.37 5.23 19.13
N GLN A 129 5.34 4.68 18.51
CA GLN A 129 4.80 3.36 18.87
C GLN A 129 5.74 2.25 18.39
N PRO A 130 5.86 1.13 19.15
CA PRO A 130 6.49 -0.07 18.63
C PRO A 130 5.94 -0.44 17.26
N THR A 131 6.83 -0.63 16.30
CA THR A 131 6.44 -0.77 14.89
C THR A 131 7.07 -2.00 14.26
N LEU A 132 6.24 -2.83 13.62
CA LEU A 132 6.68 -3.88 12.70
C LEU A 132 6.50 -3.43 11.25
N MET A 133 7.60 -3.35 10.52
CA MET A 133 7.60 -3.17 9.06
C MET A 133 7.89 -4.51 8.39
N VAL A 134 6.94 -5.03 7.65
CA VAL A 134 7.10 -6.26 6.85
C VAL A 134 7.37 -5.87 5.40
N THR A 135 8.46 -6.38 4.84
CA THR A 135 8.85 -6.17 3.44
C THR A 135 8.76 -7.47 2.66
N ALA A 136 8.54 -7.40 1.36
CA ALA A 136 8.44 -8.54 0.45
C ALA A 136 9.63 -8.59 -0.52
N GLU A 137 10.04 -9.80 -0.91
CA GLU A 137 11.21 -10.02 -1.77
C GLU A 137 10.98 -9.49 -3.19
N PHE A 138 9.80 -9.74 -3.75
CA PHE A 138 9.49 -9.49 -5.17
C PHE A 138 8.45 -8.39 -5.37
N ASP A 139 8.25 -7.46 -4.42
CA ASP A 139 7.32 -6.36 -4.62
C ASP A 139 7.86 -5.37 -5.67
N PRO A 140 7.25 -5.30 -6.88
CA PRO A 140 7.75 -4.42 -7.93
C PRO A 140 7.37 -2.95 -7.72
N VAL A 141 6.40 -2.69 -6.84
CA VAL A 141 5.88 -1.34 -6.54
C VAL A 141 6.60 -0.74 -5.36
N LEU A 142 6.75 -1.53 -4.28
CA LEU A 142 7.34 -1.11 -3.02
C LEU A 142 8.49 -2.04 -2.62
N PRO A 143 9.63 -2.01 -3.33
CA PRO A 143 10.76 -2.87 -3.02
C PRO A 143 11.27 -2.63 -1.60
N ALA A 144 11.80 -3.70 -0.97
CA ALA A 144 12.26 -3.70 0.42
C ALA A 144 13.24 -2.55 0.74
N SER A 145 14.04 -2.11 -0.24
CA SER A 145 14.97 -0.99 -0.10
C SER A 145 14.30 0.35 0.26
N LEU A 146 12.99 0.48 0.04
CA LEU A 146 12.27 1.69 0.46
C LEU A 146 12.11 1.79 1.99
N ALA A 147 12.28 0.69 2.72
CA ALA A 147 12.28 0.69 4.19
C ALA A 147 13.64 1.06 4.79
N GLU A 148 14.71 1.12 3.99
CA GLU A 148 16.03 1.52 4.47
C GLU A 148 16.02 2.96 5.01
N GLY A 149 16.62 3.16 6.17
CA GLY A 149 16.67 4.46 6.85
C GLY A 149 15.36 4.87 7.54
N MET A 150 14.37 3.98 7.62
CA MET A 150 13.07 4.24 8.26
C MET A 150 13.23 4.49 9.78
N GLU A 151 14.26 3.93 10.42
CA GLU A 151 14.61 4.14 11.84
C GLU A 151 14.82 5.62 12.19
N ARG A 152 15.07 6.46 11.20
CA ARG A 152 15.18 7.91 11.39
C ARG A 152 13.87 8.52 11.92
N TRP A 153 12.75 7.97 11.52
CA TRP A 153 11.41 8.45 11.92
C TRP A 153 10.67 7.49 12.83
N VAL A 154 11.13 6.26 12.95
CA VAL A 154 10.50 5.19 13.74
C VAL A 154 11.57 4.60 14.67
N PRO A 155 11.80 5.21 15.85
CA PRO A 155 12.89 4.78 16.74
C PRO A 155 12.75 3.34 17.28
N ASP A 156 11.53 2.87 17.47
CA ASP A 156 11.22 1.50 17.92
C ASP A 156 10.72 0.66 16.72
N LEU A 157 11.63 0.40 15.79
CA LEU A 157 11.35 -0.30 14.53
C LEU A 157 11.91 -1.72 14.53
N THR A 158 11.02 -2.69 14.29
CA THR A 158 11.38 -4.04 13.87
C THR A 158 11.11 -4.18 12.37
N VAL A 159 12.09 -4.65 11.60
CA VAL A 159 11.92 -4.96 10.18
C VAL A 159 11.97 -6.46 9.99
N ALA A 160 10.95 -7.02 9.33
CA ALA A 160 10.91 -8.40 8.91
C ALA A 160 10.82 -8.49 7.38
N HIS A 161 11.46 -9.50 6.80
CA HIS A 161 11.44 -9.77 5.38
C HIS A 161 10.71 -11.08 5.11
N VAL A 162 9.86 -11.09 4.07
CA VAL A 162 9.13 -12.28 3.64
C VAL A 162 9.62 -12.69 2.26
N GLU A 163 10.35 -13.81 2.23
CA GLU A 163 10.83 -14.43 1.00
C GLU A 163 9.67 -15.04 0.21
N GLY A 164 9.80 -15.14 -1.11
CA GLY A 164 8.82 -15.73 -1.99
C GLY A 164 7.49 -15.00 -2.10
N SER A 165 7.43 -13.72 -1.67
CA SER A 165 6.21 -12.91 -1.78
C SER A 165 6.41 -11.65 -2.61
N GLY A 166 5.33 -11.22 -3.27
CA GLY A 166 5.22 -9.94 -3.96
C GLY A 166 4.40 -8.92 -3.16
N HIS A 167 3.60 -8.13 -3.86
CA HIS A 167 2.87 -7.01 -3.26
C HIS A 167 1.75 -7.44 -2.29
N TRP A 168 1.13 -8.58 -2.54
CA TRP A 168 0.04 -9.10 -1.70
C TRP A 168 0.56 -10.05 -0.62
N THR A 169 1.59 -9.65 0.08
CA THR A 169 2.39 -10.46 1.01
C THR A 169 1.55 -11.31 1.96
N GLN A 170 0.48 -10.75 2.53
CA GLN A 170 -0.42 -11.45 3.47
C GLN A 170 -1.28 -12.54 2.80
N GLN A 171 -1.43 -12.49 1.48
CA GLN A 171 -2.19 -13.46 0.71
C GLN A 171 -1.27 -14.50 0.06
N GLU A 172 -0.08 -14.06 -0.35
CA GLU A 172 0.92 -14.93 -0.96
C GLU A 172 1.65 -15.80 0.07
N GLN A 173 1.88 -15.27 1.29
CA GLN A 173 2.57 -15.95 2.40
C GLN A 173 1.82 -15.80 3.73
N PRO A 174 0.56 -16.30 3.84
CA PRO A 174 -0.29 -16.04 5.00
C PRO A 174 0.28 -16.62 6.31
N ASP A 175 0.87 -17.81 6.27
CA ASP A 175 1.41 -18.46 7.47
C ASP A 175 2.58 -17.65 8.03
N ARG A 176 3.48 -17.18 7.16
CA ARG A 176 4.62 -16.38 7.58
C ARG A 176 4.19 -15.01 8.13
N VAL A 177 3.24 -14.37 7.48
CA VAL A 177 2.71 -13.09 7.98
C VAL A 177 2.02 -13.27 9.34
N ASN A 178 1.20 -14.31 9.50
CA ASN A 178 0.54 -14.61 10.77
C ASN A 178 1.53 -14.91 11.90
N GLU A 179 2.62 -15.64 11.61
CA GLU A 179 3.70 -15.88 12.58
C GLU A 179 4.34 -14.56 13.04
N LEU A 180 4.67 -13.68 12.11
CA LEU A 180 5.27 -12.37 12.41
C LEU A 180 4.32 -11.50 13.24
N LEU A 181 3.04 -11.44 12.86
CA LEU A 181 2.02 -10.68 13.59
C LEU A 181 1.84 -11.21 15.01
N THR A 182 1.68 -12.52 15.16
CA THR A 182 1.49 -13.15 16.46
C THR A 182 2.70 -12.96 17.38
N GLY A 183 3.91 -13.11 16.83
CA GLY A 183 5.13 -12.92 17.60
C GLY A 183 5.39 -11.47 18.01
N PHE A 184 4.94 -10.49 17.19
CA PHE A 184 5.14 -9.07 17.50
C PHE A 184 4.06 -8.51 18.45
N LEU A 185 2.84 -9.04 18.39
CA LEU A 185 1.70 -8.55 19.20
C LEU A 185 1.54 -9.28 20.52
N ALA A 186 2.33 -10.34 20.80
CA ALA A 186 2.32 -11.08 22.06
C ALA A 186 3.00 -10.29 23.18
#